data_6fdab9a6e840f1c312e2a6b25d4a1a0e
#
_entry.id   6fdab9a6e840f1c312e2a6b25d4a1a0e
#
_cell.length_a   1.000
_cell.length_b   1.000
_cell.length_c   1.000
_cell.angle_alpha   90.00
_cell.angle_beta   90.00
_cell.angle_gamma   90.00
#
_symmetry.space_group_name_H-M   'P 1'
#
loop_
_entity.id
_entity.type
_entity.pdbx_description
1 polymer ?
#
loop_
_entity_poly.entity_id
_entity_poly.type
_entity_poly.pdbx_seq_one_letter_code
_entity_poly.pdbx_strand_id
1 'polypeptide(L)'
;MTNNQFELPKDDMAFRKIYKNLLEEEKLTTVFRPGVRDCNRFRGYCPEDIVNARVIDQQGLDRARVAPVFLVEPVKKIQVEQVEVKTLGSLSSKDFIGSSPDVYDKKSLIYHLGLIYNLDISSLLDDSPITRIQFRYITQKEKNHE
;
A
#
# COMPACT_ATOMS: atom_id res chain seq x y z
N MET A 1 16.36 12.19 -19.26
CA MET A 1 15.83 12.05 -18.87
C MET A 1 15.12 11.92 -18.47
N THR A 2 14.75 11.72 -18.58
CA THR A 2 14.40 11.80 -17.49
C THR A 2 13.32 10.97 -17.06
N ASN A 3 13.42 10.37 -15.95
CA ASN A 3 12.38 9.61 -15.37
C ASN A 3 11.19 10.47 -15.10
N ASN A 4 10.08 10.13 -15.70
CA ASN A 4 8.88 10.94 -15.64
C ASN A 4 7.90 10.46 -14.58
N GLN A 5 8.21 9.39 -13.89
CA GLN A 5 7.36 8.85 -12.87
C GLN A 5 8.02 8.95 -11.51
N PHE A 6 7.22 9.28 -10.50
CA PHE A 6 7.70 9.23 -9.14
C PHE A 6 7.93 7.78 -8.73
N GLU A 7 9.08 7.50 -8.17
CA GLU A 7 9.41 6.17 -7.68
C GLU A 7 9.82 6.28 -6.22
N LEU A 8 9.06 5.60 -5.36
CA LEU A 8 9.31 5.60 -3.94
C LEU A 8 10.57 4.78 -3.63
N PRO A 9 11.43 5.23 -2.71
CA PRO A 9 12.55 4.40 -2.28
C PRO A 9 12.10 3.02 -1.83
N LYS A 10 12.94 2.03 -2.07
CA LYS A 10 12.60 0.63 -1.80
C LYS A 10 12.27 0.36 -0.34
N ASP A 11 12.86 1.14 0.57
CA ASP A 11 12.68 0.97 2.01
C ASP A 11 11.45 1.70 2.55
N ASP A 12 10.66 2.31 1.68
CA ASP A 12 9.47 3.06 2.10
C ASP A 12 8.21 2.45 1.51
N MET A 13 7.12 2.57 2.25
CA MET A 13 5.79 2.21 1.76
C MET A 13 4.86 3.39 2.03
N ALA A 14 4.17 3.84 1.00
CA ALA A 14 3.32 5.03 1.08
C ALA A 14 1.93 4.70 1.60
N PHE A 15 1.41 5.59 2.45
CA PHE A 15 0.05 5.49 2.99
C PHE A 15 -0.63 6.83 2.90
N ARG A 16 -1.95 6.81 2.71
CA ARG A 16 -2.73 8.02 2.69
C ARG A 16 -2.76 8.68 4.07
N LYS A 17 -2.89 10.00 4.08
CA LYS A 17 -2.94 10.78 5.32
C LYS A 17 -4.07 10.31 6.26
N ILE A 18 -5.21 9.91 5.68
CA ILE A 18 -6.35 9.47 6.49
C ILE A 18 -6.07 8.19 7.28
N TYR A 19 -5.00 7.46 6.92
CA TYR A 19 -4.62 6.23 7.62
C TYR A 19 -3.60 6.46 8.72
N LYS A 20 -3.16 7.71 8.93
CA LYS A 20 -2.10 8.02 9.90
C LYS A 20 -2.43 7.47 11.29
N ASN A 21 -3.65 7.70 11.77
CA ASN A 21 -4.04 7.22 13.10
C ASN A 21 -4.09 5.70 13.18
N LEU A 22 -4.53 5.04 12.11
CA LEU A 22 -4.55 3.58 12.07
C LEU A 22 -3.14 3.00 12.16
N LEU A 23 -2.17 3.67 11.55
CA LEU A 23 -0.77 3.25 11.64
C LEU A 23 -0.21 3.49 13.04
N GLU A 24 -0.50 4.65 13.62
CA GLU A 24 -0.02 4.98 14.96
C GLU A 24 -0.56 4.00 16.01
N GLU A 25 -1.82 3.58 15.84
CA GLU A 25 -2.46 2.63 16.74
C GLU A 25 -2.21 1.17 16.36
N GLU A 26 -1.45 0.94 15.29
CA GLU A 26 -1.07 -0.39 14.81
C GLU A 26 -2.27 -1.26 14.45
N LYS A 27 -3.33 -0.63 13.93
CA LYS A 27 -4.56 -1.33 13.54
C LYS A 27 -4.59 -1.73 12.08
N LEU A 28 -3.84 -1.05 11.22
CA LEU A 28 -3.80 -1.37 9.79
C LEU A 28 -2.68 -2.37 9.54
N THR A 29 -3.03 -3.55 9.05
CA THR A 29 -2.05 -4.62 8.79
C THR A 29 -2.17 -5.21 7.40
N THR A 30 -3.17 -4.80 6.62
CA THR A 30 -3.39 -5.31 5.27
C THR A 30 -3.69 -4.15 4.34
N VAL A 31 -3.00 -4.10 3.21
CA VAL A 31 -3.25 -3.10 2.17
C VAL A 31 -3.33 -3.78 0.81
N PHE A 32 -4.00 -3.11 -0.13
CA PHE A 32 -4.16 -3.60 -1.49
C PHE A 32 -3.55 -2.60 -2.46
N ARG A 33 -2.87 -3.12 -3.48
CA ARG A 33 -2.29 -2.30 -4.54
C ARG A 33 -2.75 -2.84 -5.88
N PRO A 34 -3.02 -1.97 -6.87
CA PRO A 34 -3.45 -2.46 -8.18
C PRO A 34 -2.27 -3.10 -8.91
N GLY A 35 -2.58 -4.11 -9.73
CA GLY A 35 -1.57 -4.76 -10.55
C GLY A 35 -0.74 -5.78 -9.79
N VAL A 36 0.40 -6.12 -10.36
CA VAL A 36 1.33 -7.12 -9.81
C VAL A 36 2.48 -6.39 -9.13
N ARG A 37 2.54 -6.46 -7.82
CA ARG A 37 3.56 -5.77 -7.02
C ARG A 37 4.25 -6.71 -6.04
N ASP A 38 4.51 -7.91 -6.50
CA ASP A 38 5.25 -8.87 -5.70
C ASP A 38 6.76 -8.63 -5.82
N CYS A 39 7.53 -9.52 -5.24
CA CYS A 39 8.97 -9.39 -5.15
C CYS A 39 9.61 -9.14 -6.51
N ASN A 40 10.54 -8.16 -6.57
CA ASN A 40 11.30 -7.78 -7.75
C ASN A 40 10.49 -7.09 -8.85
N ARG A 41 9.25 -6.71 -8.57
CA ARG A 41 8.45 -5.92 -9.51
C ARG A 41 8.57 -4.44 -9.21
N PHE A 42 8.27 -3.60 -10.20
CA PHE A 42 8.20 -2.16 -10.01
C PHE A 42 7.18 -1.83 -8.94
N ARG A 43 7.58 -1.07 -7.93
CA ARG A 43 6.76 -0.74 -6.76
C ARG A 43 6.30 -1.97 -5.99
N GLY A 44 7.07 -3.07 -6.11
CA GLY A 44 6.74 -4.32 -5.42
C GLY A 44 7.49 -4.47 -4.11
N TYR A 45 7.07 -5.46 -3.33
CA TYR A 45 7.65 -5.76 -2.05
C TYR A 45 7.88 -7.26 -1.91
N CYS A 46 8.88 -7.63 -1.13
CA CYS A 46 9.19 -9.03 -0.84
C CYS A 46 8.80 -9.34 0.59
N PRO A 47 8.34 -10.58 0.88
CA PRO A 47 8.16 -10.99 2.26
C PRO A 47 9.45 -10.77 3.07
N GLU A 48 9.30 -10.39 4.31
CA GLU A 48 10.37 -10.08 5.26
C GLU A 48 11.04 -8.74 5.04
N ASP A 49 10.69 -7.99 3.99
CA ASP A 49 11.19 -6.63 3.83
C ASP A 49 10.80 -5.78 5.04
N ILE A 50 11.76 -4.98 5.53
CA ILE A 50 11.49 -4.01 6.58
C ILE A 50 11.43 -2.65 5.91
N VAL A 51 10.31 -1.97 6.05
CA VAL A 51 10.07 -0.70 5.37
C VAL A 51 9.52 0.33 6.35
N ASN A 52 9.69 1.59 5.98
CA ASN A 52 9.14 2.70 6.74
C ASN A 52 7.74 3.02 6.23
N ALA A 53 6.78 3.13 7.13
CA ALA A 53 5.44 3.57 6.78
C ALA A 53 5.48 5.09 6.64
N ARG A 54 5.42 5.58 5.41
CA ARG A 54 5.51 7.00 5.09
C ARG A 54 4.12 7.52 4.74
N VAL A 55 3.69 8.56 5.45
CA VAL A 55 2.37 9.15 5.25
C VAL A 55 2.47 10.29 4.26
N ILE A 56 1.59 10.27 3.26
CA ILE A 56 1.52 11.31 2.25
C ILE A 56 0.80 12.52 2.86
N ASP A 57 1.50 13.65 2.91
CA ASP A 57 0.93 14.91 3.37
C ASP A 57 0.17 15.60 2.25
N GLN A 58 0.74 15.59 1.05
CA GLN A 58 0.11 16.14 -0.14
C GLN A 58 0.17 15.12 -1.26
N GLN A 59 -0.98 14.79 -1.83
CA GLN A 59 -1.09 13.81 -2.89
C GLN A 59 -0.39 14.29 -4.15
N GLY A 60 0.44 13.42 -4.73
CA GLY A 60 1.04 13.69 -6.03
C GLY A 60 0.10 13.31 -7.16
N LEU A 61 0.52 13.62 -8.38
CA LEU A 61 -0.23 13.29 -9.59
C LEU A 61 0.75 12.67 -10.59
N ASP A 62 0.68 11.36 -10.76
CA ASP A 62 1.56 10.67 -11.71
C ASP A 62 1.42 11.24 -13.12
N ARG A 63 0.18 11.51 -13.52
CA ARG A 63 -0.09 12.04 -14.86
C ARG A 63 0.57 13.37 -15.09
N ALA A 64 0.59 14.25 -14.09
CA ALA A 64 1.20 15.57 -14.19
C ALA A 64 2.65 15.55 -13.71
N ARG A 65 3.18 14.39 -13.35
CA ARG A 65 4.54 14.23 -12.85
C ARG A 65 4.81 15.04 -11.59
N VAL A 66 3.79 15.14 -10.76
CA VAL A 66 3.90 15.81 -9.46
C VAL A 66 4.09 14.76 -8.39
N ALA A 67 5.26 14.75 -7.77
CA ALA A 67 5.56 13.79 -6.71
C ALA A 67 4.74 14.12 -5.46
N PRO A 68 4.34 13.10 -4.69
CA PRO A 68 3.67 13.35 -3.41
C PRO A 68 4.65 13.97 -2.41
N VAL A 69 4.12 14.71 -1.46
CA VAL A 69 4.90 15.27 -0.35
C VAL A 69 4.59 14.43 0.88
N PHE A 70 5.63 13.88 1.48
CA PHE A 70 5.48 13.04 2.67
C PHE A 70 5.74 13.83 3.95
N LEU A 71 5.14 13.38 5.04
CA LEU A 71 5.53 13.87 6.36
C LEU A 71 7.01 13.55 6.57
N VAL A 72 7.71 14.43 7.27
CA VAL A 72 9.17 14.33 7.42
C VAL A 72 9.59 13.00 8.05
N GLU A 73 8.91 12.61 9.13
CA GLU A 73 9.25 11.40 9.85
C GLU A 73 8.33 10.25 9.45
N PRO A 74 8.86 9.04 9.30
CA PRO A 74 7.97 7.89 9.13
C PRO A 74 7.16 7.66 10.40
N VAL A 75 5.92 7.21 10.24
CA VAL A 75 5.04 6.97 11.38
C VAL A 75 5.47 5.73 12.14
N LYS A 76 5.78 4.66 11.42
CA LYS A 76 6.17 3.38 12.01
C LYS A 76 7.12 2.64 11.08
N LYS A 77 7.85 1.69 11.65
CA LYS A 77 8.62 0.74 10.86
C LYS A 77 7.86 -0.58 10.87
N ILE A 78 7.68 -1.17 9.70
CA ILE A 78 6.89 -2.38 9.54
C ILE A 78 7.67 -3.44 8.78
N GLN A 79 7.28 -4.69 8.97
CA GLN A 79 7.86 -5.80 8.23
C GLN A 79 6.78 -6.47 7.39
N VAL A 80 7.06 -6.62 6.11
CA VAL A 80 6.16 -7.29 5.19
C VAL A 80 6.16 -8.79 5.52
N GLU A 81 4.98 -9.35 5.76
CA GLU A 81 4.84 -10.77 6.08
C GLU A 81 4.42 -11.58 4.88
N GLN A 82 3.49 -11.04 4.10
CA GLN A 82 2.89 -11.79 3.01
C GLN A 82 2.58 -10.87 1.85
N VAL A 83 2.91 -11.31 0.65
CA VAL A 83 2.60 -10.59 -0.58
C VAL A 83 1.92 -11.59 -1.52
N GLU A 84 0.64 -11.35 -1.81
CA GLU A 84 -0.14 -12.25 -2.64
C GLU A 84 -0.71 -11.50 -3.83
N VAL A 85 -0.47 -12.04 -5.03
CA VAL A 85 -1.12 -11.52 -6.23
C VAL A 85 -2.37 -12.36 -6.45
N LYS A 86 -3.52 -11.70 -6.41
CA LYS A 86 -4.82 -12.34 -6.58
C LYS A 86 -5.59 -11.64 -7.67
N THR A 87 -6.59 -12.30 -8.21
CA THR A 87 -7.52 -11.61 -9.10
C THR A 87 -8.60 -10.93 -8.25
N LEU A 88 -9.10 -9.81 -8.75
CA LEU A 88 -10.13 -9.06 -8.02
C LEU A 88 -11.34 -9.94 -7.70
N GLY A 89 -11.75 -10.78 -8.65
CA GLY A 89 -12.91 -11.66 -8.45
C GLY A 89 -12.67 -12.75 -7.41
N SER A 90 -11.42 -13.10 -7.12
CA SER A 90 -11.12 -14.17 -6.16
C SER A 90 -11.08 -13.69 -4.71
N LEU A 91 -11.17 -12.38 -4.48
CA LEU A 91 -11.11 -11.85 -3.12
C LEU A 91 -12.33 -12.27 -2.30
N SER A 92 -12.09 -12.63 -1.06
CA SER A 92 -13.14 -13.04 -0.12
C SER A 92 -13.08 -12.16 1.13
N SER A 93 -14.02 -12.34 2.04
CA SER A 93 -14.04 -11.56 3.27
C SER A 93 -12.76 -11.71 4.09
N LYS A 94 -12.11 -12.87 4.01
CA LYS A 94 -10.86 -13.10 4.72
C LYS A 94 -9.74 -12.18 4.26
N ASP A 95 -9.74 -11.82 3.00
CA ASP A 95 -8.69 -10.99 2.44
C ASP A 95 -8.72 -9.56 2.97
N PHE A 96 -9.85 -9.14 3.53
CA PHE A 96 -10.03 -7.79 4.05
C PHE A 96 -9.76 -7.66 5.54
N ILE A 97 -9.39 -8.74 6.21
CA ILE A 97 -9.05 -8.68 7.63
C ILE A 97 -7.78 -7.84 7.79
N GLY A 98 -7.84 -6.83 8.67
CA GLY A 98 -6.70 -5.96 8.92
C GLY A 98 -6.61 -4.77 7.97
N SER A 99 -7.52 -4.65 7.00
CA SER A 99 -7.50 -3.50 6.11
C SER A 99 -8.21 -2.31 6.77
N SER A 100 -8.13 -1.16 6.10
CA SER A 100 -8.75 0.07 6.62
C SER A 100 -10.28 -0.02 6.57
N PRO A 101 -10.98 0.75 7.41
CA PRO A 101 -12.45 0.72 7.43
C PRO A 101 -13.11 1.08 6.12
N ASP A 102 -12.45 1.85 5.26
CA ASP A 102 -13.00 2.24 3.97
C ASP A 102 -12.74 1.20 2.87
N VAL A 103 -12.05 0.10 3.19
CA VAL A 103 -11.79 -1.00 2.25
C VAL A 103 -12.15 -2.30 2.96
N TYR A 104 -13.41 -2.68 2.86
CA TYR A 104 -13.92 -3.84 3.61
C TYR A 104 -14.52 -4.94 2.72
N ASP A 105 -14.69 -4.66 1.43
CA ASP A 105 -15.17 -5.64 0.45
C ASP A 105 -14.69 -5.26 -0.95
N LYS A 106 -15.04 -6.06 -1.94
CA LYS A 106 -14.59 -5.81 -3.32
C LYS A 106 -15.08 -4.47 -3.85
N LYS A 107 -16.33 -4.13 -3.57
CA LYS A 107 -16.93 -2.90 -4.09
C LYS A 107 -16.21 -1.66 -3.52
N SER A 108 -15.97 -1.65 -2.21
CA SER A 108 -15.26 -0.54 -1.58
C SER A 108 -13.82 -0.47 -2.05
N LEU A 109 -13.18 -1.63 -2.28
CA LEU A 109 -11.83 -1.67 -2.82
C LEU A 109 -11.77 -1.06 -4.22
N ILE A 110 -12.69 -1.43 -5.09
CA ILE A 110 -12.74 -0.89 -6.45
C ILE A 110 -12.87 0.62 -6.42
N TYR A 111 -13.77 1.14 -5.58
CA TYR A 111 -13.96 2.57 -5.43
C TYR A 111 -12.67 3.25 -4.95
N HIS A 112 -12.04 2.65 -3.96
CA HIS A 112 -10.79 3.15 -3.37
C HIS A 112 -9.66 3.21 -4.41
N LEU A 113 -9.48 2.14 -5.18
CA LEU A 113 -8.44 2.10 -6.20
C LEU A 113 -8.69 3.13 -7.29
N GLY A 114 -9.94 3.31 -7.69
CA GLY A 114 -10.30 4.31 -8.69
C GLY A 114 -9.97 5.72 -8.21
N LEU A 115 -10.27 6.00 -6.96
CA LEU A 115 -10.06 7.32 -6.36
C LEU A 115 -8.57 7.64 -6.21
N ILE A 116 -7.79 6.71 -5.64
CA ILE A 116 -6.38 6.97 -5.31
C ILE A 116 -5.50 6.92 -6.54
N TYR A 117 -5.70 5.93 -7.40
CA TYR A 117 -4.83 5.71 -8.55
C TYR A 117 -5.40 6.32 -9.82
N ASN A 118 -6.53 7.02 -9.71
CA ASN A 118 -7.20 7.65 -10.85
C ASN A 118 -7.45 6.63 -11.96
N LEU A 119 -7.90 5.45 -11.58
CA LEU A 119 -8.21 4.39 -12.53
C LEU A 119 -9.66 4.48 -12.95
N ASP A 120 -9.93 4.09 -14.20
CA ASP A 120 -11.28 3.94 -14.68
C ASP A 120 -11.86 2.68 -14.01
N ILE A 121 -12.88 2.88 -13.18
CA ILE A 121 -13.50 1.78 -12.44
C ILE A 121 -13.97 0.67 -13.39
N SER A 122 -14.46 1.03 -14.58
CA SER A 122 -14.92 0.04 -15.53
C SER A 122 -13.81 -0.85 -16.09
N SER A 123 -12.55 -0.45 -15.91
CA SER A 123 -11.42 -1.26 -16.35
C SER A 123 -11.01 -2.31 -15.31
N LEU A 124 -11.59 -2.25 -14.10
CA LEU A 124 -11.29 -3.21 -13.04
C LEU A 124 -12.28 -4.36 -13.13
N LEU A 125 -11.80 -5.47 -13.69
CA LEU A 125 -12.60 -6.66 -13.95
C LEU A 125 -12.26 -7.77 -12.95
N ASP A 126 -13.05 -8.83 -12.95
CA ASP A 126 -12.82 -9.96 -12.04
C ASP A 126 -11.45 -10.60 -12.23
N ASP A 127 -10.87 -10.56 -13.42
CA ASP A 127 -9.56 -11.13 -13.69
C ASP A 127 -8.42 -10.12 -13.51
N SER A 128 -8.71 -8.89 -13.12
CA SER A 128 -7.68 -7.88 -12.88
C SER A 128 -6.79 -8.29 -11.70
N PRO A 129 -5.46 -8.20 -11.86
CA PRO A 129 -4.56 -8.54 -10.75
C PRO A 129 -4.55 -7.47 -9.68
N ILE A 130 -4.58 -7.93 -8.45
CA ILE A 130 -4.50 -7.06 -7.25
C ILE A 130 -3.45 -7.70 -6.34
N THR A 131 -2.57 -6.88 -5.80
CA THR A 131 -1.59 -7.37 -4.84
C THR A 131 -2.05 -7.03 -3.43
N ARG A 132 -2.17 -8.07 -2.61
CA ARG A 132 -2.53 -7.95 -1.20
C ARG A 132 -1.24 -8.04 -0.39
N ILE A 133 -0.98 -7.06 0.44
CA ILE A 133 0.23 -7.01 1.26
C ILE A 133 -0.18 -7.00 2.72
N GLN A 134 0.34 -7.96 3.47
CA GLN A 134 0.11 -8.07 4.90
C GLN A 134 1.43 -7.78 5.62
N PHE A 135 1.37 -7.00 6.70
CA PHE A 135 2.57 -6.61 7.42
C PHE A 135 2.31 -6.57 8.93
N ARG A 136 3.39 -6.51 9.69
CA ARG A 136 3.33 -6.36 11.14
C ARG A 136 4.20 -5.18 11.56
N TYR A 137 3.95 -4.67 12.73
CA TYR A 137 4.72 -3.56 13.27
C TYR A 137 5.92 -4.08 14.03
N ILE A 138 7.07 -3.42 13.83
CA ILE A 138 8.30 -3.82 14.50
C ILE A 138 8.32 -3.20 15.89
N THR A 139 8.57 -4.02 16.90
CA THR A 139 8.61 -3.56 18.28
C THR A 139 9.87 -2.73 18.54
N GLN A 140 9.83 -1.91 19.59
CA GLN A 140 11.00 -1.12 19.98
C GLN A 140 12.21 -2.00 20.25
N LYS A 141 11.99 -3.17 20.85
CA LYS A 141 13.06 -4.11 21.12
C LYS A 141 13.72 -4.59 19.83
N GLU A 142 12.93 -4.92 18.81
CA GLU A 142 13.44 -5.33 17.51
C GLU A 142 14.22 -4.22 16.84
N LYS A 143 13.76 -2.98 16.95
CA LYS A 143 14.46 -1.83 16.40
C LYS A 143 15.85 -1.67 17.00
N ASN A 144 15.97 -1.92 18.30
CA ASN A 144 17.24 -1.76 19.00
C ASN A 144 18.26 -2.83 18.63
N HIS A 145 17.83 -3.91 17.99
CA HIS A 145 18.71 -4.99 17.56
C HIS A 145 19.22 -4.79 16.13
N GLU A 146 18.74 -3.80 15.46
CA GLU A 146 19.23 -3.47 14.13
C GLU A 146 20.51 -2.63 14.21
#